data_ec093ce5fd9bfcc650313bc134a0194a
#
_entry.id   ec093ce5fd9bfcc650313bc134a0194a
#
_cell.length_a   1.000
_cell.length_b   1.000
_cell.length_c   1.000
_cell.angle_alpha   90.00
_cell.angle_beta   90.00
_cell.angle_gamma   90.00
#
_symmetry.space_group_name_H-M   'P 1'
#
loop_
_entity.id
_entity.type
_entity.pdbx_description
1 polymer ?
#
loop_
_entity_poly.entity_id
_entity_poly.type
_entity_poly.pdbx_seq_one_letter_code
_entity_poly.pdbx_strand_id
1 'polypeptide(L)'
;NYSILPKPHYLINDVVIFNEKTGYQKEFSQIKKLKIFIYQNNFFKLDNIIKKIEIKNANFFIEKSDFNFINTFLENGFSKNSIKILKSKIFYKSEEGQIVSFFSLENILIFYDELKKENSLTSKGKIFNIPFSFNWKYDENLKEKTTKVRLNPLKLTFLNKSKTNEKIKTLKINFKRSKLITNYFLEEDIINIESNNSFLGTDKFNYKGKINLDPFDFKIESKIQKLDIKNIFPDQNILNEIFSKEFLFNENFNGRFEIKSDNLSNGSFFNEILINSNFVGEKIELTNSNLTNKKIGSLNLDYGNIYLEENDIFFXX
;
A
#
# COMPACT_ATOMS: atom_id res chain seq x y z
N ASN A 1 20.30 23.27 21.34
CA ASN A 1 21.76 23.37 21.24
C ASN A 1 22.16 23.69 19.81
N TYR A 2 23.15 24.59 19.66
CA TYR A 2 23.76 24.94 18.37
C TYR A 2 25.10 24.22 18.23
N SER A 3 25.40 23.71 17.05
CA SER A 3 26.66 23.03 16.74
C SER A 3 27.19 23.49 15.38
N ILE A 4 28.48 23.66 15.26
CA ILE A 4 29.16 24.06 14.02
C ILE A 4 29.63 22.83 13.23
N LEU A 5 29.96 21.73 13.92
CA LEU A 5 30.49 20.53 13.29
C LEU A 5 29.47 19.42 13.29
N PRO A 6 29.39 18.57 12.23
CA PRO A 6 30.16 18.67 10.98
C PRO A 6 29.67 19.78 10.03
N LYS A 7 28.49 20.35 10.26
CA LYS A 7 27.90 21.49 9.55
C LYS A 7 27.02 22.27 10.53
N PRO A 8 26.92 23.60 10.40
CA PRO A 8 26.11 24.40 11.32
C PRO A 8 24.68 23.92 11.40
N HIS A 9 24.20 23.62 12.62
CA HIS A 9 22.85 23.19 12.86
C HIS A 9 22.36 23.44 14.28
N TYR A 10 21.06 23.58 14.43
CA TYR A 10 20.40 23.54 15.72
C TYR A 10 19.90 22.11 15.98
N LEU A 11 20.18 21.60 17.17
CA LEU A 11 19.67 20.31 17.65
C LEU A 11 18.60 20.56 18.71
N ILE A 12 17.41 20.06 18.47
CA ILE A 12 16.28 20.13 19.39
C ILE A 12 15.87 18.68 19.70
N ASN A 13 15.75 18.36 20.98
CA ASN A 13 15.37 17.03 21.44
C ASN A 13 13.93 17.05 21.96
N ASP A 14 13.28 15.89 21.87
CA ASP A 14 11.97 15.60 22.46
C ASP A 14 10.91 16.63 22.06
N VAL A 15 10.73 16.81 20.74
CA VAL A 15 9.75 17.71 20.15
C VAL A 15 8.43 16.97 19.97
N VAL A 16 7.34 17.62 20.38
CA VAL A 16 5.98 17.13 20.10
C VAL A 16 5.30 18.14 19.17
N ILE A 17 4.74 17.63 18.07
CA ILE A 17 3.98 18.45 17.13
C ILE A 17 2.50 18.13 17.30
N PHE A 18 1.70 19.16 17.44
CA PHE A 18 0.25 19.06 17.55
C PHE A 18 -0.39 19.60 16.28
N ASN A 19 -1.45 18.95 15.84
CA ASN A 19 -2.33 19.43 14.79
C ASN A 19 -3.53 20.09 15.48
N GLU A 20 -3.78 21.36 15.18
CA GLU A 20 -4.97 22.06 15.69
C GLU A 20 -6.17 21.72 14.81
N LYS A 21 -7.04 20.88 15.32
CA LYS A 21 -8.37 20.65 14.77
C LYS A 21 -9.39 21.32 15.67
N THR A 22 -10.46 21.82 15.09
CA THR A 22 -11.57 22.52 15.72
C THR A 22 -11.77 22.19 17.22
N GLY A 23 -11.14 23.01 18.07
CA GLY A 23 -11.37 23.01 19.51
C GLY A 23 -10.44 22.16 20.38
N TYR A 24 -9.54 21.33 19.81
CA TYR A 24 -8.53 20.67 20.64
C TYR A 24 -7.24 20.35 19.87
N GLN A 25 -6.16 20.24 20.63
CA GLN A 25 -4.84 19.91 20.08
C GLN A 25 -4.66 18.40 20.04
N LYS A 26 -4.49 17.87 18.83
CA LYS A 26 -4.21 16.46 18.62
C LYS A 26 -2.72 16.27 18.37
N GLU A 27 -2.11 15.33 19.09
CA GLU A 27 -0.71 14.98 18.88
C GLU A 27 -0.55 14.33 17.51
N PHE A 28 0.27 14.98 16.65
CA PHE A 28 0.58 14.50 15.30
C PHE A 28 1.90 13.74 15.26
N SER A 29 2.92 14.19 16.03
CA SER A 29 4.17 13.46 16.09
C SER A 29 4.96 13.71 17.37
N GLN A 30 5.74 12.69 17.75
CA GLN A 30 6.76 12.74 18.79
C GLN A 30 8.11 12.52 18.12
N ILE A 31 9.03 13.47 18.24
CA ILE A 31 10.32 13.45 17.57
C ILE A 31 11.43 13.47 18.62
N LYS A 32 12.27 12.43 18.68
CA LYS A 32 13.39 12.40 19.62
C LYS A 32 14.50 13.39 19.25
N LYS A 33 14.80 13.51 17.96
CA LYS A 33 15.88 14.41 17.51
C LYS A 33 15.46 15.14 16.24
N LEU A 34 15.45 16.46 16.32
CA LEU A 34 15.21 17.37 15.19
C LEU A 34 16.48 18.21 14.97
N LYS A 35 17.07 18.11 13.77
CA LYS A 35 18.20 18.95 13.37
C LYS A 35 17.78 19.90 12.27
N ILE A 36 18.06 21.18 12.48
CA ILE A 36 17.80 22.23 11.49
C ILE A 36 19.15 22.75 11.02
N PHE A 37 19.55 22.37 9.82
CA PHE A 37 20.81 22.80 9.21
C PHE A 37 20.63 24.17 8.57
N ILE A 38 21.62 25.06 8.74
CA ILE A 38 21.56 26.44 8.27
C ILE A 38 22.73 26.73 7.30
N TYR A 39 22.53 27.73 6.43
CA TYR A 39 23.60 28.23 5.57
C TYR A 39 24.51 29.14 6.35
N GLN A 40 25.82 28.94 6.25
CA GLN A 40 26.82 29.73 6.96
C GLN A 40 26.85 31.20 6.50
N ASN A 41 26.53 31.44 5.24
CA ASN A 41 26.72 32.76 4.62
C ASN A 41 25.50 33.68 4.75
N ASN A 42 24.41 33.22 5.36
CA ASN A 42 23.15 33.96 5.42
C ASN A 42 22.74 34.38 6.84
N PHE A 43 23.68 34.50 7.77
CA PHE A 43 23.39 34.90 9.15
C PHE A 43 22.64 36.23 9.29
N PHE A 44 22.79 37.11 8.29
CA PHE A 44 22.18 38.45 8.32
C PHE A 44 20.93 38.60 7.46
N LYS A 45 20.53 37.52 6.71
CA LYS A 45 19.31 37.51 5.93
C LYS A 45 18.36 36.48 6.55
N LEU A 46 17.31 36.95 7.16
CA LEU A 46 16.33 36.09 7.82
C LEU A 46 15.54 35.18 6.87
N ASP A 47 15.48 35.53 5.60
CA ASP A 47 14.85 34.73 4.58
C ASP A 47 15.83 33.66 4.05
N ASN A 48 15.41 32.40 4.04
CA ASN A 48 16.17 31.25 3.50
C ASN A 48 17.42 30.87 4.31
N ILE A 49 17.36 30.98 5.63
CA ILE A 49 18.44 30.50 6.51
C ILE A 49 18.49 28.97 6.52
N ILE A 50 17.37 28.31 6.44
CA ILE A 50 17.29 26.83 6.56
C ILE A 50 17.80 26.18 5.27
N LYS A 51 18.74 25.26 5.41
CA LYS A 51 19.30 24.46 4.32
C LYS A 51 18.58 23.11 4.16
N LYS A 52 18.37 22.45 5.28
CA LYS A 52 17.60 21.17 5.33
C LYS A 52 17.16 20.88 6.76
N ILE A 53 16.17 20.03 6.88
CA ILE A 53 15.67 19.53 8.16
C ILE A 53 15.92 18.02 8.22
N GLU A 54 16.41 17.53 9.36
CA GLU A 54 16.59 16.10 9.59
C GLU A 54 15.86 15.71 10.87
N ILE A 55 14.93 14.76 10.74
CA ILE A 55 14.12 14.20 11.82
C ILE A 55 14.60 12.77 12.05
N LYS A 56 14.82 12.39 13.31
CA LYS A 56 15.31 11.05 13.63
C LYS A 56 14.58 10.49 14.85
N ASN A 57 14.22 9.21 14.76
CA ASN A 57 13.52 8.46 15.80
C ASN A 57 12.20 9.15 16.16
N ALA A 58 11.33 9.34 15.17
CA ALA A 58 10.02 9.94 15.34
C ALA A 58 8.91 8.91 15.25
N ASN A 59 7.82 9.17 15.96
CA ASN A 59 6.55 8.49 15.80
C ASN A 59 5.55 9.51 15.23
N PHE A 60 4.89 9.15 14.13
CA PHE A 60 3.84 9.95 13.51
C PHE A 60 2.51 9.24 13.72
N PHE A 61 1.49 9.97 14.10
CA PHE A 61 0.15 9.43 14.37
C PHE A 61 -0.82 10.02 13.35
N ILE A 62 -1.33 9.17 12.46
CA ILE A 62 -2.17 9.58 11.33
C ILE A 62 -3.55 8.92 11.47
N GLU A 63 -4.60 9.68 11.21
CA GLU A 63 -5.98 9.22 11.12
C GLU A 63 -6.56 9.59 9.75
N LYS A 64 -7.70 9.02 9.41
CA LYS A 64 -8.45 9.34 8.19
C LYS A 64 -8.66 10.86 8.02
N SER A 65 -8.99 11.53 9.11
CA SER A 65 -9.21 12.99 9.13
C SER A 65 -7.98 13.83 8.76
N ASP A 66 -6.75 13.23 8.80
CA ASP A 66 -5.52 13.93 8.43
C ASP A 66 -5.24 13.87 6.91
N PHE A 67 -5.97 13.05 6.15
CA PHE A 67 -5.68 12.83 4.73
C PHE A 67 -5.77 14.10 3.89
N ASN A 68 -6.74 14.97 4.18
CA ASN A 68 -6.85 16.25 3.46
C ASN A 68 -5.63 17.15 3.70
N PHE A 69 -5.17 17.23 4.95
CA PHE A 69 -3.95 17.95 5.29
C PHE A 69 -2.73 17.36 4.58
N ILE A 70 -2.60 16.03 4.61
CA ILE A 70 -1.48 15.33 3.95
C ILE A 70 -1.51 15.59 2.43
N ASN A 71 -2.67 15.50 1.78
CA ASN A 71 -2.79 15.78 0.36
C ASN A 71 -2.41 17.23 0.01
N THR A 72 -2.89 18.18 0.79
CA THR A 72 -2.54 19.60 0.61
C THR A 72 -1.03 19.81 0.77
N PHE A 73 -0.43 19.19 1.78
CA PHE A 73 1.02 19.25 1.99
C PHE A 73 1.78 18.62 0.82
N LEU A 74 1.36 17.47 0.34
CA LEU A 74 2.00 16.79 -0.79
C LEU A 74 1.97 17.64 -2.07
N GLU A 75 0.91 18.41 -2.29
CA GLU A 75 0.79 19.25 -3.48
C GLU A 75 1.52 20.60 -3.33
N ASN A 76 1.47 21.21 -2.15
CA ASN A 76 1.87 22.61 -1.98
C ASN A 76 2.94 22.85 -0.90
N GLY A 77 3.22 21.86 -0.07
CA GLY A 77 4.08 22.03 1.11
C GLY A 77 5.57 21.77 0.91
N PHE A 78 5.97 21.37 -0.28
CA PHE A 78 7.37 21.02 -0.54
C PHE A 78 8.22 22.26 -0.82
N SER A 79 9.47 22.17 -0.42
CA SER A 79 10.46 23.23 -0.55
C SER A 79 11.74 22.64 -1.13
N LYS A 80 12.56 23.48 -1.74
CA LYS A 80 13.92 23.11 -2.16
C LYS A 80 14.78 22.69 -0.97
N ASN A 81 14.44 23.15 0.22
CA ASN A 81 15.10 22.76 1.46
C ASN A 81 14.58 21.40 1.90
N SER A 82 15.36 20.36 1.67
CA SER A 82 14.90 18.99 1.87
C SER A 82 14.59 18.66 3.33
N ILE A 83 13.60 17.82 3.53
CA ILE A 83 13.28 17.19 4.81
C ILE A 83 13.69 15.72 4.73
N LYS A 84 14.53 15.27 5.66
CA LYS A 84 14.95 13.88 5.75
C LYS A 84 14.47 13.30 7.08
N ILE A 85 13.77 12.18 7.01
CA ILE A 85 13.26 11.48 8.19
C ILE A 85 13.94 10.11 8.25
N LEU A 86 14.49 9.76 9.41
CA LEU A 86 15.28 8.54 9.61
C LEU A 86 14.77 7.73 10.79
N LYS A 87 14.78 6.41 10.66
CA LYS A 87 14.51 5.45 11.76
C LYS A 87 13.25 5.81 12.54
N SER A 88 12.13 5.96 11.83
CA SER A 88 10.89 6.48 12.39
C SER A 88 9.74 5.49 12.15
N LYS A 89 8.58 5.78 12.74
CA LYS A 89 7.38 4.95 12.56
C LYS A 89 6.19 5.85 12.23
N ILE A 90 5.28 5.33 11.41
CA ILE A 90 3.96 5.91 11.18
C ILE A 90 2.94 4.94 11.76
N PHE A 91 2.07 5.42 12.63
CA PHE A 91 0.96 4.67 13.20
C PHE A 91 -0.33 5.20 12.58
N TYR A 92 -1.08 4.32 11.96
CA TYR A 92 -2.42 4.64 11.47
C TYR A 92 -3.43 4.25 12.54
N LYS A 93 -4.25 5.21 12.94
CA LYS A 93 -5.25 5.03 13.99
C LYS A 93 -6.67 5.08 13.42
N SER A 94 -7.55 4.28 13.99
CA SER A 94 -8.98 4.37 13.74
C SER A 94 -9.55 5.65 14.37
N GLU A 95 -10.79 5.98 14.06
CA GLU A 95 -11.49 7.11 14.65
C GLU A 95 -11.64 6.97 16.18
N GLU A 96 -11.61 5.74 16.68
CA GLU A 96 -11.65 5.44 18.11
C GLU A 96 -10.29 5.56 18.80
N GLY A 97 -9.22 5.88 18.03
CA GLY A 97 -7.87 6.05 18.53
C GLY A 97 -7.04 4.78 18.64
N GLN A 98 -7.59 3.63 18.22
CA GLN A 98 -6.85 2.36 18.24
C GLN A 98 -5.87 2.30 17.08
N ILE A 99 -4.69 1.71 17.32
CA ILE A 99 -3.70 1.51 16.24
C ILE A 99 -4.16 0.34 15.36
N VAL A 100 -4.48 0.66 14.11
CA VAL A 100 -4.91 -0.32 13.10
C VAL A 100 -3.69 -0.93 12.40
N SER A 101 -2.71 -0.10 12.09
CA SER A 101 -1.48 -0.58 11.42
C SER A 101 -0.32 0.37 11.69
N PHE A 102 0.89 -0.10 11.45
CA PHE A 102 2.07 0.75 11.52
C PHE A 102 3.08 0.41 10.43
N PHE A 103 3.85 1.42 10.06
CA PHE A 103 4.93 1.34 9.07
C PHE A 103 6.24 1.71 9.75
N SER A 104 7.24 0.84 9.66
CA SER A 104 8.60 1.19 10.08
C SER A 104 9.29 1.88 8.90
N LEU A 105 9.84 3.05 9.15
CA LEU A 105 10.52 3.87 8.14
C LEU A 105 12.02 3.88 8.39
N GLU A 106 12.77 3.35 7.45
CA GLU A 106 14.22 3.46 7.45
C GLU A 106 14.63 4.88 7.10
N ASN A 107 14.05 5.39 6.01
CA ASN A 107 14.26 6.78 5.61
C ASN A 107 13.06 7.31 4.79
N ILE A 108 12.86 8.62 4.86
CA ILE A 108 12.02 9.40 3.92
C ILE A 108 12.86 10.62 3.51
N LEU A 109 12.80 10.97 2.24
CA LEU A 109 13.36 12.21 1.71
C LEU A 109 12.26 12.97 0.97
N ILE A 110 12.06 14.24 1.37
CA ILE A 110 11.02 15.12 0.81
C ILE A 110 11.72 16.38 0.29
N PHE A 111 11.47 16.75 -0.95
CA PHE A 111 12.02 17.99 -1.53
C PHE A 111 11.26 18.40 -2.79
N TYR A 112 11.40 19.69 -3.14
CA TYR A 112 10.93 20.24 -4.42
C TYR A 112 12.12 20.36 -5.37
N ASP A 113 11.99 19.77 -6.56
CA ASP A 113 13.00 19.85 -7.62
C ASP A 113 12.65 21.05 -8.51
N GLU A 114 13.37 22.17 -8.34
CA GLU A 114 13.14 23.42 -9.07
C GLU A 114 13.34 23.27 -10.57
N LEU A 115 14.26 22.39 -10.99
CA LEU A 115 14.55 22.20 -12.42
C LEU A 115 13.43 21.43 -13.12
N LYS A 116 12.87 20.46 -12.46
CA LYS A 116 11.77 19.65 -13.01
C LYS A 116 10.39 20.19 -12.68
N LYS A 117 10.28 21.12 -11.75
CA LYS A 117 9.04 21.61 -11.15
C LYS A 117 8.21 20.46 -10.59
N GLU A 118 8.86 19.65 -9.76
CA GLU A 118 8.32 18.39 -9.27
C GLU A 118 8.49 18.28 -7.76
N ASN A 119 7.38 18.03 -7.05
CA ASN A 119 7.44 17.60 -5.66
C ASN A 119 7.84 16.13 -5.63
N SER A 120 8.81 15.77 -4.79
CA SER A 120 9.33 14.41 -4.72
C SER A 120 9.38 13.91 -3.28
N LEU A 121 8.83 12.72 -3.05
CA LEU A 121 8.93 12.00 -1.78
C LEU A 121 9.39 10.58 -2.06
N THR A 122 10.51 10.19 -1.48
CA THR A 122 11.00 8.81 -1.56
C THR A 122 11.11 8.23 -0.16
N SER A 123 10.80 6.95 -0.02
CA SER A 123 10.89 6.27 1.26
C SER A 123 11.30 4.81 1.10
N LYS A 124 11.93 4.28 2.16
CA LYS A 124 12.17 2.85 2.35
C LYS A 124 11.77 2.49 3.78
N GLY A 125 11.25 1.29 3.93
CA GLY A 125 10.84 0.83 5.24
C GLY A 125 10.29 -0.58 5.19
N LYS A 126 9.45 -0.92 6.17
CA LYS A 126 8.75 -2.21 6.25
C LYS A 126 7.30 -2.01 6.63
N ILE A 127 6.43 -2.81 6.01
CA ILE A 127 5.03 -2.96 6.40
C ILE A 127 4.78 -4.46 6.62
N PHE A 128 4.23 -4.84 7.77
CA PHE A 128 4.05 -6.27 8.15
C PHE A 128 5.36 -7.08 7.92
N ASN A 129 6.49 -6.51 8.33
CA ASN A 129 7.83 -7.07 8.13
C ASN A 129 8.28 -7.25 6.67
N ILE A 130 7.47 -6.83 5.70
CA ILE A 130 7.83 -6.88 4.27
C ILE A 130 8.55 -5.58 3.90
N PRO A 131 9.81 -5.66 3.44
CA PRO A 131 10.52 -4.45 2.99
C PRO A 131 9.85 -3.83 1.78
N PHE A 132 9.71 -2.52 1.80
CA PHE A 132 9.17 -1.76 0.68
C PHE A 132 10.06 -0.58 0.29
N SER A 133 9.91 -0.14 -0.96
CA SER A 133 10.35 1.18 -1.39
C SER A 133 9.15 1.93 -1.99
N PHE A 134 9.06 3.20 -1.66
CA PHE A 134 7.97 4.08 -2.05
C PHE A 134 8.56 5.30 -2.75
N ASN A 135 7.96 5.68 -3.87
CA ASN A 135 8.33 6.90 -4.61
C ASN A 135 7.03 7.59 -5.01
N TRP A 136 6.88 8.83 -4.57
CA TRP A 136 5.74 9.67 -4.92
C TRP A 136 6.26 10.95 -5.55
N LYS A 137 5.58 11.40 -6.61
CA LYS A 137 5.93 12.60 -7.34
C LYS A 137 4.66 13.35 -7.75
N TYR A 138 4.74 14.66 -7.75
CA TYR A 138 3.71 15.53 -8.31
C TYR A 138 4.37 16.50 -9.28
N ASP A 139 4.05 16.38 -10.55
CA ASP A 139 4.53 17.25 -11.62
C ASP A 139 3.57 18.43 -11.75
N GLU A 140 4.04 19.64 -11.46
CA GLU A 140 3.24 20.86 -11.49
C GLU A 140 2.80 21.22 -12.91
N ASN A 141 3.63 20.94 -13.92
CA ASN A 141 3.35 21.28 -15.32
C ASN A 141 2.24 20.38 -15.88
N LEU A 142 2.31 19.07 -15.60
CA LEU A 142 1.36 18.08 -16.09
C LEU A 142 0.15 17.90 -15.18
N LYS A 143 0.18 18.46 -13.97
CA LYS A 143 -0.82 18.24 -12.92
C LYS A 143 -1.02 16.75 -12.67
N GLU A 144 0.07 15.98 -12.74
CA GLU A 144 0.07 14.52 -12.64
C GLU A 144 0.76 14.05 -11.35
N LYS A 145 0.08 13.17 -10.63
CA LYS A 145 0.63 12.44 -9.47
C LYS A 145 1.07 11.06 -9.94
N THR A 146 2.28 10.67 -9.57
CA THR A 146 2.79 9.32 -9.80
C THR A 146 3.18 8.72 -8.45
N THR A 147 2.60 7.56 -8.13
CA THR A 147 2.95 6.78 -6.93
C THR A 147 3.50 5.43 -7.37
N LYS A 148 4.66 5.06 -6.88
CA LYS A 148 5.26 3.75 -7.14
C LYS A 148 5.66 3.09 -5.84
N VAL A 149 5.14 1.90 -5.60
CA VAL A 149 5.49 1.07 -4.45
C VAL A 149 6.10 -0.23 -4.98
N ARG A 150 7.22 -0.65 -4.38
CA ARG A 150 7.83 -1.95 -4.69
C ARG A 150 7.95 -2.76 -3.40
N LEU A 151 7.50 -4.00 -3.45
CA LEU A 151 7.72 -5.01 -2.42
C LEU A 151 8.74 -5.98 -2.99
N ASN A 152 10.03 -5.70 -2.78
CA ASN A 152 11.11 -6.42 -3.45
C ASN A 152 11.12 -7.93 -3.19
N PRO A 153 10.90 -8.42 -1.96
CA PRO A 153 10.87 -9.86 -1.71
C PRO A 153 9.79 -10.59 -2.51
N LEU A 154 8.65 -9.93 -2.75
CA LEU A 154 7.53 -10.50 -3.49
C LEU A 154 7.63 -10.24 -5.00
N LYS A 155 8.65 -9.49 -5.46
CA LYS A 155 8.78 -9.05 -6.86
C LYS A 155 7.53 -8.34 -7.37
N LEU A 156 6.88 -7.58 -6.48
CA LEU A 156 5.60 -6.93 -6.71
C LEU A 156 5.79 -5.41 -6.82
N THR A 157 5.27 -4.83 -7.88
CA THR A 157 5.33 -3.37 -8.11
C THR A 157 3.93 -2.82 -8.36
N PHE A 158 3.58 -1.79 -7.62
CA PHE A 158 2.36 -1.00 -7.82
C PHE A 158 2.76 0.34 -8.43
N LEU A 159 2.09 0.74 -9.49
CA LEU A 159 2.29 2.03 -10.13
C LEU A 159 0.94 2.69 -10.36
N ASN A 160 0.71 3.81 -9.69
CA ASN A 160 -0.48 4.61 -9.87
C ASN A 160 -0.10 5.95 -10.53
N LYS A 161 -0.79 6.30 -11.59
CA LYS A 161 -0.70 7.62 -12.22
C LYS A 161 -2.10 8.22 -12.29
N SER A 162 -2.24 9.46 -11.86
CA SER A 162 -3.52 10.16 -11.88
C SER A 162 -3.32 11.66 -12.12
N LYS A 163 -4.19 12.25 -12.90
CA LYS A 163 -4.26 13.70 -13.03
C LYS A 163 -5.31 14.25 -12.06
N THR A 164 -5.09 15.46 -11.62
CA THR A 164 -5.91 16.08 -10.55
C THR A 164 -7.41 16.08 -10.90
N ASN A 165 -7.76 16.24 -12.19
CA ASN A 165 -9.15 16.38 -12.62
C ASN A 165 -9.79 15.07 -13.13
N GLU A 166 -9.10 13.93 -13.04
CA GLU A 166 -9.63 12.66 -13.50
C GLU A 166 -10.42 11.94 -12.38
N LYS A 167 -11.70 11.63 -12.66
CA LYS A 167 -12.51 10.83 -11.72
C LYS A 167 -11.99 9.40 -11.68
N ILE A 168 -11.73 8.81 -12.84
CA ILE A 168 -11.24 7.42 -12.96
C ILE A 168 -9.72 7.45 -13.01
N LYS A 169 -9.10 6.69 -12.13
CA LYS A 169 -7.65 6.57 -12.00
C LYS A 169 -7.21 5.15 -12.37
N THR A 170 -5.95 4.98 -12.74
CA THR A 170 -5.42 3.68 -13.14
C THR A 170 -4.28 3.23 -12.24
N LEU A 171 -4.43 2.05 -11.66
CA LEU A 171 -3.38 1.35 -10.90
C LEU A 171 -2.85 0.19 -11.75
N LYS A 172 -1.54 0.15 -11.96
CA LYS A 172 -0.86 -0.97 -12.62
C LYS A 172 -0.12 -1.77 -11.56
N ILE A 173 -0.36 -3.08 -11.52
CA ILE A 173 0.32 -3.99 -10.63
C ILE A 173 1.09 -4.99 -11.48
N ASN A 174 2.40 -5.06 -11.28
CA ASN A 174 3.26 -6.04 -11.97
C ASN A 174 3.77 -7.05 -10.93
N PHE A 175 3.60 -8.31 -11.23
CA PHE A 175 4.02 -9.41 -10.39
C PHE A 175 4.57 -10.51 -11.29
N LYS A 176 5.89 -10.65 -11.33
CA LYS A 176 6.55 -11.58 -12.23
C LYS A 176 6.09 -11.41 -13.68
N ARG A 177 5.40 -12.44 -14.24
CA ARG A 177 4.86 -12.41 -15.60
C ARG A 177 3.43 -11.87 -15.65
N SER A 178 2.83 -11.58 -14.50
CA SER A 178 1.45 -11.09 -14.42
C SER A 178 1.43 -9.57 -14.42
N LYS A 179 0.40 -9.02 -15.04
CA LYS A 179 0.20 -7.57 -15.12
C LYS A 179 -1.28 -7.26 -14.93
N LEU A 180 -1.61 -6.58 -13.84
CA LEU A 180 -2.98 -6.14 -13.57
C LEU A 180 -3.07 -4.65 -13.90
N ILE A 181 -4.09 -4.27 -14.64
CA ILE A 181 -4.42 -2.87 -14.95
C ILE A 181 -5.81 -2.62 -14.41
N THR A 182 -5.88 -1.94 -13.28
CA THR A 182 -7.12 -1.67 -12.55
C THR A 182 -7.54 -0.23 -12.74
N ASN A 183 -8.71 -0.01 -13.29
CA ASN A 183 -9.36 1.29 -13.22
C ASN A 183 -10.12 1.38 -11.90
N TYR A 184 -10.03 2.51 -11.23
CA TYR A 184 -10.70 2.68 -9.94
C TYR A 184 -11.17 4.11 -9.77
N PHE A 185 -12.21 4.28 -8.95
CA PHE A 185 -12.66 5.58 -8.49
C PHE A 185 -13.19 5.48 -7.07
N LEU A 186 -13.02 6.55 -6.32
CA LEU A 186 -13.42 6.64 -4.93
C LEU A 186 -14.77 7.38 -4.85
N GLU A 187 -15.73 6.79 -4.15
CA GLU A 187 -17.00 7.40 -3.77
C GLU A 187 -17.15 7.23 -2.26
N GLU A 188 -17.09 8.34 -1.55
CA GLU A 188 -17.07 8.34 -0.08
C GLU A 188 -15.92 7.45 0.41
N ASP A 189 -16.23 6.34 1.08
CA ASP A 189 -15.23 5.39 1.60
C ASP A 189 -15.12 4.12 0.78
N ILE A 190 -15.78 4.09 -0.39
CA ILE A 190 -15.81 2.90 -1.25
C ILE A 190 -14.94 3.15 -2.49
N ILE A 191 -13.95 2.28 -2.69
CA ILE A 191 -13.19 2.24 -3.94
C ILE A 191 -13.87 1.21 -4.86
N ASN A 192 -14.40 1.70 -5.98
CA ASN A 192 -14.92 0.84 -7.04
C ASN A 192 -13.75 0.47 -7.97
N ILE A 193 -13.58 -0.81 -8.27
CA ILE A 193 -12.49 -1.32 -9.12
C ILE A 193 -13.04 -2.12 -10.29
N GLU A 194 -12.35 -2.00 -11.44
CA GLU A 194 -12.66 -2.80 -12.63
C GLU A 194 -11.41 -3.02 -13.47
N SER A 195 -11.28 -4.19 -14.05
CA SER A 195 -10.23 -4.50 -15.01
C SER A 195 -10.74 -5.39 -16.14
N ASN A 196 -10.46 -4.97 -17.36
CA ASN A 196 -10.72 -5.74 -18.58
C ASN A 196 -9.42 -6.02 -19.37
N ASN A 197 -8.29 -5.54 -18.89
CA ASN A 197 -6.99 -5.58 -19.59
C ASN A 197 -5.87 -6.15 -18.71
N SER A 198 -6.22 -7.05 -17.81
CA SER A 198 -5.24 -7.70 -16.93
C SER A 198 -4.86 -9.09 -17.44
N PHE A 199 -3.69 -9.54 -17.03
CA PHE A 199 -3.17 -10.86 -17.34
C PHE A 199 -2.55 -11.49 -16.09
N LEU A 200 -2.88 -12.76 -15.82
CA LEU A 200 -2.20 -13.59 -14.85
C LEU A 200 -1.35 -14.58 -15.66
N GLY A 201 -0.03 -14.43 -15.58
CA GLY A 201 0.84 -15.11 -16.52
C GLY A 201 0.55 -14.65 -17.95
N THR A 202 0.12 -15.58 -18.81
CA THR A 202 -0.26 -15.28 -20.20
C THR A 202 -1.78 -15.17 -20.39
N ASP A 203 -2.56 -15.49 -19.37
CA ASP A 203 -4.00 -15.65 -19.52
C ASP A 203 -4.77 -14.38 -19.10
N LYS A 204 -5.75 -14.02 -19.91
CA LYS A 204 -6.58 -12.84 -19.66
C LYS A 204 -7.33 -12.99 -18.34
N PHE A 205 -7.30 -11.94 -17.55
CA PHE A 205 -7.89 -11.91 -16.21
C PHE A 205 -8.71 -10.64 -16.06
N ASN A 206 -10.01 -10.80 -15.95
CA ASN A 206 -10.94 -9.69 -15.77
C ASN A 206 -11.49 -9.74 -14.35
N TYR A 207 -11.75 -8.59 -13.78
CA TYR A 207 -12.35 -8.52 -12.44
C TYR A 207 -13.06 -7.18 -12.25
N LYS A 208 -13.97 -7.20 -11.30
CA LYS A 208 -14.67 -6.00 -10.81
C LYS A 208 -14.96 -6.18 -9.33
N GLY A 209 -15.10 -5.07 -8.64
CA GLY A 209 -15.44 -5.17 -7.22
C GLY A 209 -15.47 -3.84 -6.51
N LYS A 210 -15.63 -3.96 -5.20
CA LYS A 210 -15.67 -2.82 -4.29
C LYS A 210 -14.76 -3.11 -3.11
N ILE A 211 -14.08 -2.07 -2.63
CA ILE A 211 -13.26 -2.12 -1.42
C ILE A 211 -13.78 -1.00 -0.51
N ASN A 212 -14.30 -1.36 0.64
CA ASN A 212 -14.67 -0.40 1.68
C ASN A 212 -13.43 -0.14 2.54
N LEU A 213 -13.15 1.12 2.82
CA LEU A 213 -11.94 1.50 3.57
C LEU A 213 -12.17 1.54 5.09
N ASP A 214 -13.42 1.75 5.51
CA ASP A 214 -13.74 1.86 6.93
C ASP A 214 -15.18 1.41 7.21
N PRO A 215 -15.40 0.24 7.87
CA PRO A 215 -14.38 -0.78 8.16
C PRO A 215 -13.84 -1.44 6.89
N PHE A 216 -12.60 -1.93 6.94
CA PHE A 216 -11.99 -2.53 5.76
C PHE A 216 -12.72 -3.83 5.38
N ASP A 217 -13.24 -3.84 4.17
CA ASP A 217 -13.92 -5.01 3.59
C ASP A 217 -13.84 -4.94 2.07
N PHE A 218 -13.75 -6.07 1.40
CA PHE A 218 -13.73 -6.10 -0.05
C PHE A 218 -14.64 -7.19 -0.62
N LYS A 219 -15.17 -6.92 -1.82
CA LYS A 219 -15.90 -7.90 -2.62
C LYS A 219 -15.40 -7.81 -4.05
N ILE A 220 -14.74 -8.86 -4.53
CA ILE A 220 -14.15 -8.92 -5.86
C ILE A 220 -14.63 -10.18 -6.57
N GLU A 221 -15.19 -10.00 -7.76
CA GLU A 221 -15.58 -11.08 -8.68
C GLU A 221 -14.59 -11.09 -9.84
N SER A 222 -14.04 -12.24 -10.16
CA SER A 222 -13.04 -12.35 -11.21
C SER A 222 -13.29 -13.52 -12.15
N LYS A 223 -12.80 -13.33 -13.40
CA LYS A 223 -12.83 -14.38 -14.40
C LYS A 223 -11.46 -14.47 -15.07
N ILE A 224 -10.90 -15.65 -15.08
CA ILE A 224 -9.64 -15.94 -15.78
C ILE A 224 -9.94 -16.84 -16.99
N GLN A 225 -9.33 -16.52 -18.14
CA GLN A 225 -9.54 -17.26 -19.36
C GLN A 225 -9.08 -18.71 -19.22
N LYS A 226 -7.91 -18.92 -18.63
CA LYS A 226 -7.36 -20.25 -18.36
C LYS A 226 -6.61 -20.21 -17.03
N LEU A 227 -6.98 -21.06 -16.11
CA LEU A 227 -6.30 -21.14 -14.82
C LEU A 227 -5.17 -22.15 -14.88
N ASP A 228 -3.93 -21.64 -14.83
CA ASP A 228 -2.72 -22.46 -14.74
C ASP A 228 -1.87 -21.90 -13.59
N ILE A 229 -1.97 -22.55 -12.45
CA ILE A 229 -1.31 -22.11 -11.22
C ILE A 229 0.21 -22.06 -11.39
N LYS A 230 0.80 -22.98 -12.16
CA LYS A 230 2.24 -23.01 -12.41
C LYS A 230 2.73 -21.81 -13.24
N ASN A 231 1.89 -21.31 -14.15
CA ASN A 231 2.20 -20.11 -14.92
C ASN A 231 2.08 -18.84 -14.07
N ILE A 232 1.11 -18.80 -13.17
CA ILE A 232 0.89 -17.65 -12.28
C ILE A 232 1.98 -17.61 -11.20
N PHE A 233 2.25 -18.77 -10.60
CA PHE A 233 3.21 -18.91 -9.51
C PHE A 233 4.28 -19.97 -9.89
N PRO A 234 5.22 -19.60 -10.76
CA PRO A 234 6.26 -20.55 -11.19
C PRO A 234 7.24 -20.93 -10.08
N ASP A 235 7.21 -20.20 -8.98
CA ASP A 235 8.06 -20.43 -7.81
C ASP A 235 7.16 -20.63 -6.59
N GLN A 236 7.09 -21.85 -6.09
CA GLN A 236 6.28 -22.21 -4.93
C GLN A 236 6.66 -21.43 -3.67
N ASN A 237 7.91 -21.00 -3.57
CA ASN A 237 8.37 -20.23 -2.42
C ASN A 237 7.58 -18.93 -2.23
N ILE A 238 7.09 -18.34 -3.32
CA ILE A 238 6.32 -17.09 -3.23
C ILE A 238 4.94 -17.34 -2.63
N LEU A 239 4.27 -18.42 -2.99
CA LEU A 239 3.01 -18.79 -2.35
C LEU A 239 3.23 -19.00 -0.86
N ASN A 240 4.25 -19.77 -0.50
CA ASN A 240 4.62 -19.99 0.89
C ASN A 240 4.90 -18.65 1.59
N GLU A 241 5.61 -17.74 0.92
CA GLU A 241 5.94 -16.43 1.49
C GLU A 241 4.70 -15.54 1.69
N ILE A 242 3.74 -15.58 0.75
CA ILE A 242 2.48 -14.85 0.89
C ILE A 242 1.64 -15.43 2.05
N PHE A 243 1.50 -16.75 2.08
CA PHE A 243 0.71 -17.43 3.10
C PHE A 243 1.37 -17.43 4.49
N SER A 244 2.71 -17.50 4.56
CA SER A 244 3.43 -17.47 5.84
C SER A 244 3.51 -16.08 6.48
N LYS A 245 3.22 -15.02 5.71
CA LYS A 245 3.07 -13.67 6.28
C LYS A 245 1.65 -13.52 6.79
N GLU A 246 1.48 -13.25 8.04
CA GLU A 246 0.18 -13.10 8.74
C GLU A 246 -0.80 -12.12 8.06
N PHE A 247 -0.43 -11.60 6.91
CA PHE A 247 -1.16 -10.62 6.14
C PHE A 247 -2.56 -11.09 5.73
N LEU A 248 -2.68 -12.31 5.17
CA LEU A 248 -3.97 -12.86 4.75
C LEU A 248 -4.82 -13.39 5.92
N PHE A 249 -4.18 -13.59 7.07
CA PHE A 249 -4.82 -14.13 8.26
C PHE A 249 -4.88 -13.07 9.38
N ASN A 250 -5.05 -11.82 9.00
CA ASN A 250 -5.16 -10.70 9.93
C ASN A 250 -6.62 -10.42 10.27
N GLU A 251 -6.93 -10.17 11.54
CA GLU A 251 -8.29 -9.89 12.03
C GLU A 251 -9.00 -8.77 11.25
N ASN A 252 -8.22 -7.82 10.72
CA ASN A 252 -8.76 -6.67 10.01
C ASN A 252 -8.83 -6.89 8.49
N PHE A 253 -8.42 -8.07 7.99
CA PHE A 253 -8.46 -8.39 6.56
C PHE A 253 -9.71 -9.19 6.27
N ASN A 254 -10.79 -8.49 5.92
CA ASN A 254 -12.10 -9.09 5.66
C ASN A 254 -12.52 -8.86 4.22
N GLY A 255 -13.26 -9.82 3.66
CA GLY A 255 -13.80 -9.64 2.33
C GLY A 255 -14.14 -10.94 1.62
N ARG A 256 -14.59 -10.79 0.38
CA ARG A 256 -14.98 -11.92 -0.46
C ARG A 256 -14.27 -11.83 -1.81
N PHE A 257 -13.73 -12.97 -2.24
CA PHE A 257 -13.08 -13.09 -3.55
C PHE A 257 -13.66 -14.31 -4.28
N GLU A 258 -14.19 -14.07 -5.48
CA GLU A 258 -14.67 -15.13 -6.37
C GLU A 258 -13.73 -15.24 -7.57
N ILE A 259 -13.28 -16.45 -7.87
CA ILE A 259 -12.54 -16.71 -9.11
C ILE A 259 -13.28 -17.77 -9.93
N LYS A 260 -13.46 -17.45 -11.21
CA LYS A 260 -14.15 -18.33 -12.16
C LYS A 260 -13.28 -18.56 -13.39
N SER A 261 -13.20 -19.80 -13.85
CA SER A 261 -12.55 -20.15 -15.12
C SER A 261 -13.36 -21.20 -15.84
N ASP A 262 -13.56 -20.98 -17.12
CA ASP A 262 -14.24 -21.92 -18.01
C ASP A 262 -13.26 -22.90 -18.66
N ASN A 263 -11.95 -22.74 -18.41
CA ASN A 263 -10.89 -23.59 -18.95
C ASN A 263 -9.79 -23.77 -17.89
N LEU A 264 -9.37 -25.00 -17.68
CA LEU A 264 -8.20 -25.32 -16.88
C LEU A 264 -7.04 -25.74 -17.79
N SER A 265 -5.83 -25.81 -17.24
CA SER A 265 -4.64 -26.18 -18.03
C SER A 265 -4.80 -27.50 -18.74
N ASN A 266 -4.16 -27.65 -19.88
CA ASN A 266 -4.17 -28.90 -20.66
C ASN A 266 -3.70 -30.07 -19.77
N GLY A 267 -4.45 -31.16 -19.82
CA GLY A 267 -4.21 -32.32 -18.98
C GLY A 267 -4.91 -32.27 -17.62
N SER A 268 -5.60 -31.19 -17.31
CA SER A 268 -6.42 -31.12 -16.09
C SER A 268 -7.64 -32.04 -16.24
N PHE A 269 -7.97 -32.76 -15.18
CA PHE A 269 -9.17 -33.60 -15.11
C PHE A 269 -10.45 -32.76 -15.17
N PHE A 270 -10.41 -31.53 -14.60
CA PHE A 270 -11.56 -30.62 -14.61
C PHE A 270 -11.44 -29.58 -15.74
N ASN A 271 -12.58 -29.16 -16.26
CA ASN A 271 -12.69 -28.17 -17.35
C ASN A 271 -13.03 -26.77 -16.83
N GLU A 272 -13.81 -26.71 -15.76
CA GLU A 272 -14.30 -25.45 -15.19
C GLU A 272 -14.04 -25.42 -13.69
N ILE A 273 -13.89 -24.22 -13.17
CA ILE A 273 -13.68 -24.01 -11.74
C ILE A 273 -14.44 -22.74 -11.29
N LEU A 274 -15.06 -22.83 -10.14
CA LEU A 274 -15.62 -21.70 -9.40
C LEU A 274 -15.11 -21.81 -7.96
N ILE A 275 -14.37 -20.83 -7.49
CA ILE A 275 -13.89 -20.76 -6.10
C ILE A 275 -14.47 -19.49 -5.47
N ASN A 276 -15.17 -19.67 -4.36
CA ASN A 276 -15.64 -18.58 -3.52
C ASN A 276 -14.86 -18.60 -2.21
N SER A 277 -14.12 -17.53 -1.95
CA SER A 277 -13.28 -17.39 -0.75
C SER A 277 -13.78 -16.22 0.08
N ASN A 278 -14.07 -16.47 1.35
CA ASN A 278 -14.41 -15.42 2.31
C ASN A 278 -13.23 -15.29 3.28
N PHE A 279 -12.64 -14.11 3.35
CA PHE A 279 -11.59 -13.78 4.31
C PHE A 279 -12.30 -13.24 5.55
N VAL A 280 -12.21 -13.96 6.67
CA VAL A 280 -12.93 -13.63 7.90
C VAL A 280 -11.99 -13.78 9.07
N GLY A 281 -11.44 -12.65 9.52
CA GLY A 281 -10.47 -12.66 10.60
C GLY A 281 -9.24 -13.48 10.24
N GLU A 282 -8.92 -14.50 11.02
CA GLU A 282 -7.69 -15.28 10.88
C GLU A 282 -7.83 -16.51 9.97
N LYS A 283 -8.88 -16.58 9.15
CA LYS A 283 -9.12 -17.74 8.29
C LYS A 283 -9.68 -17.35 6.91
N ILE A 284 -9.50 -18.25 5.96
CA ILE A 284 -10.13 -18.16 4.63
C ILE A 284 -11.17 -19.30 4.55
N GLU A 285 -12.41 -18.93 4.43
CA GLU A 285 -13.50 -19.90 4.25
C GLU A 285 -13.77 -20.10 2.76
N LEU A 286 -13.77 -21.33 2.30
CA LEU A 286 -14.19 -21.70 0.96
C LEU A 286 -15.65 -22.17 1.04
N THR A 287 -16.54 -21.53 0.27
CA THR A 287 -17.97 -21.83 0.33
C THR A 287 -18.52 -22.00 -1.08
N ASN A 288 -19.42 -23.00 -1.25
CA ASN A 288 -20.11 -23.19 -2.54
C ASN A 288 -19.14 -23.14 -3.73
N SER A 289 -18.01 -23.80 -3.59
CA SER A 289 -16.98 -23.87 -4.64
C SER A 289 -17.16 -25.15 -5.45
N ASN A 290 -16.73 -25.12 -6.72
CA ASN A 290 -17.10 -26.18 -7.65
C ASN A 290 -15.99 -26.42 -8.68
N LEU A 291 -15.68 -27.69 -8.92
CA LEU A 291 -14.79 -28.15 -9.99
C LEU A 291 -15.61 -29.06 -10.92
N THR A 292 -15.71 -28.73 -12.20
CA THR A 292 -16.57 -29.45 -13.13
C THR A 292 -15.77 -30.10 -14.24
N ASN A 293 -16.05 -31.38 -14.48
CA ASN A 293 -15.68 -32.09 -15.71
C ASN A 293 -16.98 -32.33 -16.50
N LYS A 294 -17.07 -31.73 -17.69
CA LYS A 294 -18.28 -31.75 -18.52
C LYS A 294 -18.75 -33.15 -18.92
N LYS A 295 -17.86 -34.16 -18.88
CA LYS A 295 -18.17 -35.53 -19.29
C LYS A 295 -18.51 -36.43 -18.10
N ILE A 296 -18.06 -36.11 -16.92
CA ILE A 296 -18.10 -37.01 -15.76
C ILE A 296 -18.97 -36.47 -14.65
N GLY A 297 -18.93 -35.17 -14.40
CA GLY A 297 -19.70 -34.53 -13.33
C GLY A 297 -18.93 -33.45 -12.58
N SER A 298 -19.44 -33.07 -11.43
CA SER A 298 -18.89 -31.97 -10.64
C SER A 298 -18.49 -32.44 -9.23
N LEU A 299 -17.39 -31.88 -8.74
CA LEU A 299 -16.99 -31.96 -7.35
C LEU A 299 -17.38 -30.65 -6.67
N ASN A 300 -18.24 -30.71 -5.70
CA ASN A 300 -18.71 -29.54 -4.97
C ASN A 300 -18.04 -29.50 -3.59
N LEU A 301 -17.56 -28.34 -3.23
CA LEU A 301 -17.09 -28.04 -1.88
C LEU A 301 -18.09 -27.05 -1.26
N ASP A 302 -18.94 -27.57 -0.40
CA ASP A 302 -19.96 -26.73 0.26
C ASP A 302 -19.32 -25.82 1.30
N TYR A 303 -18.33 -26.34 2.04
CA TYR A 303 -17.61 -25.59 3.05
C TYR A 303 -16.22 -26.17 3.33
N GLY A 304 -15.25 -25.31 3.51
CA GLY A 304 -13.89 -25.65 3.94
C GLY A 304 -13.19 -24.44 4.53
N ASN A 305 -12.19 -24.65 5.34
CA ASN A 305 -11.41 -23.58 5.95
C ASN A 305 -9.92 -23.74 5.64
N ILE A 306 -9.25 -22.62 5.40
CA ILE A 306 -7.79 -22.52 5.37
C ILE A 306 -7.40 -21.58 6.52
N TYR A 307 -6.50 -22.01 7.39
CA TYR A 307 -6.04 -21.19 8.50
C TYR A 307 -4.56 -21.44 8.78
N LEU A 308 -3.94 -20.50 9.49
CA LEU A 308 -2.54 -20.56 9.85
C LEU A 308 -2.42 -20.92 11.35
N GLU A 309 -1.63 -21.92 11.69
CA GLU A 309 -1.34 -22.29 13.06
C GLU A 309 0.15 -22.64 13.19
N GLU A 310 0.84 -21.97 14.09
CA GLU A 310 2.29 -22.16 14.33
C GLU A 310 3.15 -22.11 13.05
N ASN A 311 2.79 -21.24 12.09
CA ASN A 311 3.44 -21.08 10.78
C ASN A 311 3.16 -22.20 9.76
N ASP A 312 2.28 -23.13 10.07
CA ASP A 312 1.81 -24.13 9.10
C ASP A 312 0.40 -23.80 8.61
N ILE A 313 0.14 -24.12 7.34
CA ILE A 313 -1.17 -23.89 6.72
C ILE A 313 -1.99 -25.19 6.83
N PHE A 314 -3.18 -25.09 7.39
CA PHE A 314 -4.13 -26.20 7.56
C PHE A 314 -5.34 -25.98 6.66
N PHE A 315 -5.84 -27.09 6.11
CA PHE A 315 -7.09 -27.12 5.35
C PHE A 315 -8.03 -28.08 6.04
N UNK A 316 -9.05 -27.62 6.41
CA UNK A 316 -10.02 -28.41 7.05
C UNK A 316 -11.22 -28.48 6.18
N UNK A 317 -11.60 -29.56 5.95
CA UNK A 317 -12.80 -29.74 5.20
C UNK A 317 -13.90 -29.94 6.06
#